data_477fb2cc29360f4ada091d3f623c0223
#
_entry.id   477fb2cc29360f4ada091d3f623c0223
#
_cell.length_a   1.000
_cell.length_b   1.000
_cell.length_c   1.000
_cell.angle_alpha   90.00
_cell.angle_beta   90.00
_cell.angle_gamma   90.00
#
_symmetry.space_group_name_H-M   'P 1'
#
loop_
_entity.id
_entity.type
_entity.pdbx_description
1 polymer ?
#
loop_
_entity_poly.entity_id
_entity_poly.type
_entity_poly.pdbx_seq_one_letter_code
_entity_poly.pdbx_strand_id
1 'polypeptide(L)'
;MVFQLARDVLVDSFSIAPDVLFLHFDELDVAGHTYGFSPQVSEYANKLSKIDVFVESLFDIIEEKRNDLGENWLFLIVSDHGGDGTGHDDTENPHINQTIFFSQHPDLNFIPNYITNQTDLAPTILDYMGVASEEIDCKMDGVSIID
;
A
#
# COMPACT_ATOMS: atom_id res chain seq x y z
N MET A 1 10.53 -10.54 8.06
CA MET A 1 11.22 -11.03 6.84
C MET A 1 10.95 -10.13 5.65
N VAL A 2 9.70 -9.81 5.29
CA VAL A 2 9.35 -8.91 4.17
C VAL A 2 10.02 -7.54 4.30
N PHE A 3 9.90 -6.88 5.45
CA PHE A 3 10.51 -5.58 5.71
C PHE A 3 12.03 -5.58 5.49
N GLN A 4 12.77 -6.60 5.99
CA GLN A 4 14.22 -6.65 5.82
C GLN A 4 14.61 -6.80 4.35
N LEU A 5 13.90 -7.64 3.60
CA LEU A 5 14.13 -7.79 2.16
C LEU A 5 13.83 -6.50 1.39
N ALA A 6 12.73 -5.83 1.72
CA ALA A 6 12.38 -4.54 1.11
C ALA A 6 13.44 -3.48 1.38
N ARG A 7 13.88 -3.37 2.64
CA ARG A 7 14.95 -2.47 3.03
C ARG A 7 16.25 -2.78 2.28
N ASP A 8 16.65 -4.04 2.21
CA ASP A 8 17.86 -4.46 1.52
C ASP A 8 17.80 -4.10 0.02
N VAL A 9 16.63 -4.30 -0.63
CA VAL A 9 16.40 -3.90 -2.03
C VAL A 9 16.49 -2.38 -2.22
N LEU A 10 15.96 -1.59 -1.28
CA LEU A 10 15.95 -0.14 -1.38
C LEU A 10 17.31 0.50 -1.04
N VAL A 11 18.04 -0.06 -0.07
CA VAL A 11 19.32 0.52 0.44
C VAL A 11 20.53 -0.01 -0.31
N ASP A 12 20.50 -1.30 -0.72
CA ASP A 12 21.65 -1.91 -1.36
C ASP A 12 21.75 -1.49 -2.83
N SER A 13 22.94 -1.16 -3.25
CA SER A 13 23.28 -0.77 -4.62
C SER A 13 23.24 -1.98 -5.56
N PHE A 14 22.14 -2.74 -5.58
CA PHE A 14 21.97 -3.73 -6.63
C PHE A 14 22.02 -3.04 -8.00
N SER A 15 22.71 -3.61 -8.92
CA SER A 15 22.95 -3.07 -10.25
C SER A 15 21.67 -2.78 -11.05
N ILE A 16 20.51 -3.20 -10.54
CA ILE A 16 19.18 -2.96 -11.13
C ILE A 16 18.20 -2.73 -9.97
N ALA A 17 17.83 -1.46 -9.72
CA ALA A 17 16.73 -1.14 -8.84
C ALA A 17 15.39 -1.52 -9.52
N PRO A 18 14.40 -2.03 -8.78
CA PRO A 18 13.08 -2.29 -9.36
C PRO A 18 12.35 -0.98 -9.65
N ASP A 19 11.64 -0.91 -10.77
CA ASP A 19 10.75 0.21 -11.11
C ASP A 19 9.47 0.17 -10.26
N VAL A 20 9.04 -1.02 -9.84
CA VAL A 20 7.89 -1.24 -8.95
C VAL A 20 8.28 -2.24 -7.86
N LEU A 21 8.00 -1.86 -6.61
CA LEU A 21 8.19 -2.72 -5.45
C LEU A 21 6.84 -2.96 -4.78
N PHE A 22 6.33 -4.18 -4.85
CA PHE A 22 5.11 -4.61 -4.18
C PHE A 22 5.45 -5.41 -2.92
N LEU A 23 4.94 -4.96 -1.77
CA LEU A 23 5.16 -5.59 -0.47
C LEU A 23 3.82 -6.03 0.12
N HIS A 24 3.75 -7.27 0.59
CA HIS A 24 2.58 -7.83 1.26
C HIS A 24 2.91 -8.19 2.70
N PHE A 25 2.13 -7.66 3.64
CA PHE A 25 2.23 -7.91 5.08
C PHE A 25 0.94 -8.59 5.54
N ASP A 26 1.02 -9.87 5.88
CA ASP A 26 -0.10 -10.69 6.35
C ASP A 26 -0.22 -10.78 7.88
N GLU A 27 0.76 -10.23 8.61
CA GLU A 27 0.83 -10.38 10.05
C GLU A 27 -0.33 -9.75 10.80
N LEU A 28 -0.95 -8.70 10.22
CA LEU A 28 -2.10 -8.03 10.83
C LEU A 28 -3.36 -8.88 10.70
N ASP A 29 -3.57 -9.48 9.54
CA ASP A 29 -4.67 -10.40 9.26
C ASP A 29 -4.58 -11.65 10.16
N VAL A 30 -3.41 -12.26 10.24
CA VAL A 30 -3.16 -13.40 11.17
C VAL A 30 -3.47 -13.03 12.63
N ALA A 31 -3.12 -11.83 13.06
CA ALA A 31 -3.46 -11.37 14.40
C ALA A 31 -4.97 -11.16 14.57
N GLY A 32 -5.64 -10.61 13.56
CA GLY A 32 -7.09 -10.44 13.52
C GLY A 32 -7.84 -11.74 13.65
N HIS A 33 -7.49 -12.74 12.87
CA HIS A 33 -8.08 -14.08 12.95
C HIS A 33 -7.83 -14.78 14.30
N THR A 34 -6.68 -14.52 14.91
CA THR A 34 -6.31 -15.20 16.17
C THR A 34 -6.93 -14.53 17.39
N TYR A 35 -6.95 -13.22 17.43
CA TYR A 35 -7.28 -12.43 18.63
C TYR A 35 -8.46 -11.48 18.46
N GLY A 36 -8.79 -11.10 17.22
CA GLY A 36 -9.86 -10.20 16.85
C GLY A 36 -9.37 -8.96 16.11
N PHE A 37 -10.11 -8.57 15.08
CA PHE A 37 -9.89 -7.38 14.26
C PHE A 37 -10.38 -6.12 14.99
N SER A 38 -9.61 -5.66 15.96
CA SER A 38 -9.98 -4.47 16.71
C SER A 38 -8.75 -3.78 17.34
N PRO A 39 -8.67 -2.45 17.27
CA PRO A 39 -7.62 -1.69 17.95
C PRO A 39 -7.69 -1.80 19.48
N GLN A 40 -8.81 -2.27 20.06
CA GLN A 40 -8.95 -2.55 21.48
C GLN A 40 -8.33 -3.91 21.89
N VAL A 41 -8.03 -4.78 20.92
CA VAL A 41 -7.31 -6.03 21.14
C VAL A 41 -5.81 -5.74 21.13
N SER A 42 -5.15 -5.97 22.27
CA SER A 42 -3.73 -5.58 22.46
C SER A 42 -2.78 -6.23 21.47
N GLU A 43 -3.02 -7.51 21.12
CA GLU A 43 -2.21 -8.26 20.17
C GLU A 43 -2.31 -7.69 18.75
N TYR A 44 -3.53 -7.34 18.34
CA TYR A 44 -3.79 -6.69 17.05
C TYR A 44 -3.16 -5.29 17.00
N ALA A 45 -3.41 -4.46 18.00
CA ALA A 45 -2.84 -3.12 18.11
C ALA A 45 -1.30 -3.13 18.11
N ASN A 46 -0.68 -4.09 18.81
CA ASN A 46 0.77 -4.25 18.81
C ASN A 46 1.33 -4.67 17.43
N LYS A 47 0.57 -5.49 16.67
CA LYS A 47 0.95 -5.83 15.29
C LYS A 47 0.88 -4.61 14.38
N LEU A 48 -0.22 -3.87 14.44
CA LEU A 48 -0.40 -2.65 13.68
C LEU A 48 0.74 -1.66 13.94
N SER A 49 1.06 -1.41 15.21
CA SER A 49 2.16 -0.52 15.60
C SER A 49 3.53 -0.97 15.05
N LYS A 50 3.77 -2.28 14.94
CA LYS A 50 5.01 -2.79 14.34
C LYS A 50 5.06 -2.56 12.83
N ILE A 51 3.95 -2.78 12.14
CA ILE A 51 3.84 -2.53 10.70
C ILE A 51 4.02 -1.02 10.44
N ASP A 52 3.41 -0.17 11.24
CA ASP A 52 3.55 1.28 11.16
C ASP A 52 5.02 1.74 11.22
N VAL A 53 5.79 1.22 12.19
CA VAL A 53 7.24 1.48 12.25
C VAL A 53 7.99 0.99 11.02
N PHE A 54 7.59 -0.14 10.43
CA PHE A 54 8.21 -0.63 9.20
C PHE A 54 7.89 0.26 8.01
N VAL A 55 6.64 0.70 7.90
CA VAL A 55 6.17 1.63 6.86
C VAL A 55 6.92 2.97 6.98
N GLU A 56 7.02 3.54 8.18
CA GLU A 56 7.79 4.75 8.46
C GLU A 56 9.25 4.60 7.98
N SER A 57 9.92 3.51 8.35
CA SER A 57 11.31 3.27 7.95
C SER A 57 11.49 3.14 6.43
N LEU A 58 10.52 2.54 5.71
CA LEU A 58 10.57 2.45 4.25
C LEU A 58 10.32 3.82 3.61
N PHE A 59 9.41 4.60 4.19
CA PHE A 59 9.12 5.94 3.74
C PHE A 59 10.34 6.87 3.91
N ASP A 60 11.03 6.80 5.04
CA ASP A 60 12.26 7.56 5.27
C ASP A 60 13.34 7.25 4.22
N ILE A 61 13.54 5.99 3.87
CA ILE A 61 14.47 5.58 2.81
C ILE A 61 14.06 6.19 1.45
N ILE A 62 12.77 6.19 1.15
CA ILE A 62 12.25 6.78 -0.10
C ILE A 62 12.49 8.30 -0.11
N GLU A 63 12.27 8.98 1.01
CA GLU A 63 12.54 10.42 1.12
C GLU A 63 14.05 10.73 0.97
N GLU A 64 14.92 9.91 1.56
CA GLU A 64 16.38 10.04 1.34
C GLU A 64 16.73 9.89 -0.14
N LYS A 65 16.17 8.87 -0.82
CA LYS A 65 16.40 8.65 -2.25
C LYS A 65 15.90 9.80 -3.13
N ARG A 66 14.73 10.36 -2.80
CA ARG A 66 14.22 11.58 -3.47
C ARG A 66 15.19 12.75 -3.32
N ASN A 67 15.63 13.01 -2.09
CA ASN A 67 16.43 14.17 -1.76
C ASN A 67 17.89 14.06 -2.25
N ASP A 68 18.50 12.89 -2.10
CA ASP A 68 19.93 12.70 -2.33
C ASP A 68 20.23 12.22 -3.75
N LEU A 69 19.34 11.44 -4.34
CA LEU A 69 19.54 10.82 -5.66
C LEU A 69 18.64 11.41 -6.75
N GLY A 70 17.64 12.23 -6.39
CA GLY A 70 16.67 12.78 -7.33
C GLY A 70 15.74 11.70 -7.91
N GLU A 71 15.58 10.58 -7.21
CA GLU A 71 14.68 9.52 -7.63
C GLU A 71 13.22 9.95 -7.44
N ASN A 72 12.36 9.53 -8.36
CA ASN A 72 10.94 9.85 -8.34
C ASN A 72 10.14 8.62 -7.88
N TRP A 73 9.54 8.68 -6.70
CA TRP A 73 8.83 7.58 -6.08
C TRP A 73 7.37 7.95 -5.79
N LEU A 74 6.43 7.11 -6.22
CA LEU A 74 5.06 7.11 -5.73
C LEU A 74 4.94 6.09 -4.60
N PHE A 75 4.48 6.52 -3.42
CA PHE A 75 4.27 5.67 -2.27
C PHE A 75 2.78 5.41 -2.07
N LEU A 76 2.39 4.14 -2.08
CA LEU A 76 1.00 3.71 -1.92
C LEU A 76 0.88 2.67 -0.81
N ILE A 77 -0.16 2.81 0.03
CA ILE A 77 -0.55 1.80 1.02
C ILE A 77 -2.01 1.45 0.78
N VAL A 78 -2.30 0.17 0.70
CA VAL A 78 -3.67 -0.32 0.51
C VAL A 78 -3.87 -1.57 1.37
N SER A 79 -5.05 -1.71 1.97
CA SER A 79 -5.51 -2.98 2.53
C SER A 79 -6.42 -3.70 1.54
N ASP A 80 -6.42 -5.02 1.57
CA ASP A 80 -7.27 -5.88 0.76
C ASP A 80 -8.70 -5.95 1.31
N HIS A 81 -8.87 -5.92 2.64
CA HIS A 81 -10.15 -5.90 3.35
C HIS A 81 -10.02 -5.27 4.73
N GLY A 82 -11.14 -5.08 5.39
CA GLY A 82 -11.21 -4.87 6.83
C GLY A 82 -11.51 -6.17 7.57
N GLY A 83 -12.04 -6.09 8.80
CA GLY A 83 -12.41 -7.27 9.57
C GLY A 83 -13.37 -6.94 10.71
N ASP A 84 -14.07 -7.97 11.19
CA ASP A 84 -14.96 -7.86 12.34
C ASP A 84 -14.93 -9.16 13.17
N GLY A 85 -14.91 -9.02 14.50
CA GLY A 85 -14.66 -10.16 15.36
C GLY A 85 -13.34 -10.85 15.02
N THR A 86 -13.37 -12.11 14.62
CA THR A 86 -12.19 -12.88 14.18
C THR A 86 -12.25 -13.30 12.71
N GLY A 87 -13.08 -12.63 11.90
CA GLY A 87 -13.28 -13.01 10.49
C GLY A 87 -13.51 -11.83 9.58
N HIS A 88 -13.63 -12.14 8.29
CA HIS A 88 -13.95 -11.18 7.22
C HIS A 88 -14.80 -11.80 6.09
N ASP A 89 -15.58 -12.85 6.40
CA ASP A 89 -16.37 -13.58 5.40
C ASP A 89 -17.74 -12.91 5.09
N ASP A 90 -18.21 -12.00 5.94
CA ASP A 90 -19.49 -11.31 5.76
C ASP A 90 -19.32 -10.10 4.82
N THR A 91 -19.55 -10.31 3.53
CA THR A 91 -19.43 -9.29 2.50
C THR A 91 -20.48 -8.16 2.60
N GLU A 92 -21.50 -8.28 3.43
CA GLU A 92 -22.49 -7.22 3.71
C GLU A 92 -22.05 -6.34 4.88
N ASN A 93 -21.02 -6.73 5.63
CA ASN A 93 -20.53 -5.98 6.77
C ASN A 93 -19.63 -4.81 6.30
N PRO A 94 -20.02 -3.54 6.57
CA PRO A 94 -19.25 -2.39 6.13
C PRO A 94 -17.84 -2.31 6.76
N HIS A 95 -17.61 -2.91 7.92
CA HIS A 95 -16.26 -2.95 8.54
C HIS A 95 -15.31 -3.89 7.78
N ILE A 96 -15.84 -4.84 7.03
CA ILE A 96 -15.06 -5.75 6.20
C ILE A 96 -14.78 -5.12 4.83
N ASN A 97 -15.76 -4.42 4.28
CA ASN A 97 -15.67 -3.83 2.94
C ASN A 97 -14.95 -2.47 2.92
N GLN A 98 -14.68 -1.86 4.07
CA GLN A 98 -13.88 -0.65 4.14
C GLN A 98 -12.40 -1.00 4.13
N THR A 99 -11.68 -0.39 3.19
CA THR A 99 -10.23 -0.56 3.04
C THR A 99 -9.52 0.76 3.21
N ILE A 100 -8.23 0.69 3.54
CA ILE A 100 -7.34 1.83 3.58
C ILE A 100 -6.78 2.02 2.16
N PHE A 101 -6.75 3.26 1.70
CA PHE A 101 -5.99 3.66 0.52
C PHE A 101 -5.26 4.95 0.85
N PHE A 102 -3.96 4.91 0.90
CA PHE A 102 -3.10 6.06 1.15
C PHE A 102 -2.15 6.24 -0.04
N SER A 103 -1.99 7.47 -0.49
CA SER A 103 -1.08 7.85 -1.58
C SER A 103 -0.25 9.05 -1.17
N GLN A 104 1.03 9.05 -1.52
CA GLN A 104 1.92 10.14 -1.26
C GLN A 104 2.94 10.32 -2.40
N HIS A 105 3.02 11.53 -2.90
CA HIS A 105 4.04 12.03 -3.80
C HIS A 105 4.16 13.55 -3.64
N PRO A 106 5.39 14.14 -3.63
CA PRO A 106 5.54 15.57 -3.37
C PRO A 106 4.96 16.47 -4.45
N ASP A 107 4.98 16.05 -5.71
CA ASP A 107 4.66 16.87 -6.87
C ASP A 107 3.36 16.47 -7.59
N LEU A 108 2.73 15.37 -7.20
CA LEU A 108 1.47 14.93 -7.80
C LEU A 108 0.26 15.43 -7.03
N ASN A 109 -0.76 15.80 -7.78
CA ASN A 109 -2.09 16.01 -7.26
C ASN A 109 -2.91 14.74 -7.42
N PHE A 110 -3.75 14.43 -6.44
CA PHE A 110 -4.68 13.33 -6.50
C PHE A 110 -6.10 13.89 -6.62
N ILE A 111 -6.97 13.17 -7.30
CA ILE A 111 -8.36 13.60 -7.56
C ILE A 111 -9.05 13.95 -6.23
N PRO A 112 -9.43 15.21 -6.00
CA PRO A 112 -9.97 15.65 -4.72
C PRO A 112 -11.35 15.04 -4.46
N ASN A 113 -11.60 14.62 -3.21
CA ASN A 113 -12.86 14.03 -2.75
C ASN A 113 -13.28 12.73 -3.49
N TYR A 114 -12.36 12.09 -4.19
CA TYR A 114 -12.61 10.79 -4.79
C TYR A 114 -12.58 9.70 -3.72
N ILE A 115 -13.56 8.80 -3.72
CA ILE A 115 -13.57 7.62 -2.86
C ILE A 115 -12.84 6.51 -3.60
N THR A 116 -11.63 6.23 -3.16
CA THR A 116 -10.76 5.23 -3.77
C THR A 116 -11.25 3.81 -3.52
N ASN A 117 -10.99 2.93 -4.49
CA ASN A 117 -11.21 1.49 -4.41
C ASN A 117 -9.89 0.74 -4.62
N GLN A 118 -9.82 -0.50 -4.21
CA GLN A 118 -8.65 -1.36 -4.47
C GLN A 118 -8.34 -1.49 -5.97
N THR A 119 -9.38 -1.50 -6.79
CA THR A 119 -9.26 -1.57 -8.25
C THR A 119 -8.51 -0.39 -8.86
N ASP A 120 -8.42 0.74 -8.15
CA ASP A 120 -7.72 1.95 -8.60
C ASP A 120 -6.19 1.84 -8.45
N LEU A 121 -5.70 0.86 -7.70
CA LEU A 121 -4.27 0.69 -7.45
C LEU A 121 -3.49 0.43 -8.75
N ALA A 122 -3.91 -0.56 -9.53
CA ALA A 122 -3.21 -0.94 -10.76
C ALA A 122 -3.22 0.18 -11.82
N PRO A 123 -4.37 0.81 -12.16
CA PRO A 123 -4.36 1.93 -13.10
C PRO A 123 -3.54 3.12 -12.60
N THR A 124 -3.52 3.41 -11.30
CA THR A 124 -2.68 4.49 -10.73
C THR A 124 -1.19 4.20 -10.91
N ILE A 125 -0.76 2.96 -10.65
CA ILE A 125 0.65 2.57 -10.84
C ILE A 125 1.04 2.66 -12.32
N LEU A 126 0.20 2.15 -13.22
CA LEU A 126 0.48 2.18 -14.66
C LEU A 126 0.54 3.60 -15.21
N ASP A 127 -0.39 4.44 -14.80
CA ASP A 127 -0.39 5.87 -15.15
C ASP A 127 0.88 6.58 -14.67
N TYR A 128 1.25 6.38 -13.40
CA TYR A 128 2.50 6.91 -12.84
C TYR A 128 3.74 6.44 -13.60
N MET A 129 3.74 5.18 -14.06
CA MET A 129 4.81 4.60 -14.88
C MET A 129 4.79 5.07 -16.34
N GLY A 130 3.83 5.91 -16.74
CA GLY A 130 3.67 6.42 -18.08
C GLY A 130 3.16 5.41 -19.10
N VAL A 131 2.49 4.35 -18.63
CA VAL A 131 1.84 3.36 -19.51
C VAL A 131 0.48 3.91 -19.91
N ALA A 132 0.32 4.26 -21.18
CA ALA A 132 -0.95 4.76 -21.69
C ALA A 132 -2.06 3.70 -21.62
N SER A 133 -3.28 4.13 -21.28
CA SER A 133 -4.43 3.21 -21.17
C SER A 133 -4.71 2.44 -22.47
N GLU A 134 -4.36 3.01 -23.63
CA GLU A 134 -4.49 2.39 -24.94
C GLU A 134 -3.48 1.24 -25.17
N GLU A 135 -2.39 1.21 -24.39
CA GLU A 135 -1.38 0.15 -24.44
C GLU A 135 -1.76 -1.07 -23.60
N ILE A 136 -2.83 -0.95 -22.81
CA ILE A 136 -3.32 -2.02 -21.94
C ILE A 136 -4.40 -2.79 -22.68
N ASP A 137 -4.09 -4.05 -23.02
CA ASP A 137 -4.96 -4.94 -23.82
C ASP A 137 -6.18 -5.49 -23.01
N CYS A 138 -6.51 -4.88 -21.87
CA CYS A 138 -7.66 -5.25 -21.04
C CYS A 138 -8.31 -4.00 -20.44
N LYS A 139 -9.64 -4.07 -20.26
CA LYS A 139 -10.36 -3.05 -19.52
C LYS A 139 -10.12 -3.25 -18.02
N MET A 140 -9.62 -2.25 -17.34
CA MET A 140 -9.53 -2.23 -15.88
C MET A 140 -10.85 -1.74 -15.27
N ASP A 141 -11.22 -2.29 -14.11
CA ASP A 141 -12.43 -1.88 -13.37
C ASP A 141 -12.22 -0.58 -12.59
N GLY A 142 -10.98 -0.23 -12.27
CA GLY A 142 -10.61 1.00 -11.60
C GLY A 142 -10.10 2.09 -12.54
N VAL A 143 -9.79 3.24 -11.97
CA VAL A 143 -9.23 4.41 -12.65
C VAL A 143 -7.98 4.90 -11.93
N SER A 144 -7.09 5.63 -12.64
CA SER A 144 -6.00 6.35 -11.98
C SER A 144 -6.58 7.44 -11.07
N ILE A 145 -5.99 7.60 -9.87
CA ILE A 145 -6.35 8.67 -8.93
C ILE A 145 -5.44 9.89 -9.07
N ILE A 146 -4.48 9.87 -9.98
CA ILE A 146 -3.65 11.03 -10.33
C ILE A 146 -4.49 12.01 -11.15
N ASP A 147 -4.43 13.32 -10.79
CA ASP A 147 -5.19 14.41 -11.44
C ASP A 147 -4.40 15.04 -12.60
#